data_4f8cc040de648acbba9f279a33eb7ef8
#
_entry.id   4f8cc040de648acbba9f279a33eb7ef8
#
_cell.length_a   1.000
_cell.length_b   1.000
_cell.length_c   1.000
_cell.angle_alpha   90.00
_cell.angle_beta   90.00
_cell.angle_gamma   90.00
#
_symmetry.space_group_name_H-M   'P 1'
#
loop_
_entity.id
_entity.type
_entity.pdbx_description
1 polymer ?
#
loop_
_entity_poly.entity_id
_entity_poly.type
_entity_poly.pdbx_seq_one_letter_code
_entity_poly.pdbx_strand_id
1 'polypeptide(L)'
;MTFLVQGAVTPDDSVSTVKIQDDAVTLAKMASGTDGNLITYDSSGDPAAVATGSSGQVLTSAGAGAAPTFAAGVALEFVSTASISAATTLAITSLAAGYDYIITLEAFAPTDDNEILWMRWSDDGGSSYESGASDYAWGGTFLGTNQVDAADSEIQLSGVSAFGNDSGNFSTFEITLYNPNATGENTTTQWTGFWMSEAATPLIENAIGGAYFLQGTDEVDAVQFLWSGGSTFKAQGDISVWRRIRS
;
A
#
# COMPACT_ATOMS: atom_id res chain seq x y z
N MET A 1 54.58 37.85 -43.67
CA MET A 1 55.15 36.64 -43.09
C MET A 1 54.42 36.36 -41.78
N THR A 2 53.52 35.45 -41.82
CA THR A 2 52.63 35.12 -40.64
C THR A 2 53.36 34.04 -39.85
N PHE A 3 53.83 34.41 -38.65
CA PHE A 3 54.39 33.42 -37.72
C PHE A 3 53.20 32.63 -37.13
N LEU A 4 53.01 31.39 -37.53
CA LEU A 4 52.25 30.40 -36.81
C LEU A 4 53.05 29.97 -35.59
N VAL A 5 52.70 30.43 -34.40
CA VAL A 5 53.16 29.85 -33.14
C VAL A 5 52.47 28.51 -32.99
N GLN A 6 53.16 27.45 -33.41
CA GLN A 6 52.75 26.10 -33.23
C GLN A 6 52.95 25.71 -31.76
N GLY A 7 51.86 25.46 -31.04
CA GLY A 7 51.89 24.76 -29.77
C GLY A 7 52.51 25.49 -28.57
N ALA A 8 51.96 26.62 -28.19
CA ALA A 8 52.08 26.99 -26.79
C ALA A 8 51.32 25.93 -25.99
N VAL A 9 52.08 25.04 -25.29
CA VAL A 9 51.49 24.20 -24.24
C VAL A 9 50.97 25.20 -23.22
N THR A 10 49.63 25.30 -23.16
CA THR A 10 49.02 26.13 -22.16
C THR A 10 49.29 25.48 -20.79
N PRO A 11 49.75 26.22 -19.77
CA PRO A 11 49.89 25.68 -18.42
C PRO A 11 48.57 25.04 -17.98
N ASP A 12 48.61 24.03 -17.12
CA ASP A 12 47.42 23.28 -16.66
C ASP A 12 46.29 24.20 -16.15
N ASP A 13 46.59 25.39 -15.62
CA ASP A 13 45.59 26.38 -15.16
C ASP A 13 45.21 27.42 -16.22
N SER A 14 45.47 27.18 -17.51
CA SER A 14 45.26 28.17 -18.55
C SER A 14 43.84 28.31 -19.07
N VAL A 15 42.94 27.41 -18.70
CA VAL A 15 41.54 27.48 -19.06
C VAL A 15 40.75 28.14 -17.92
N SER A 16 40.58 29.44 -17.98
CA SER A 16 39.75 30.18 -17.04
C SER A 16 38.26 30.11 -17.46
N THR A 17 37.36 30.40 -16.53
CA THR A 17 35.90 30.41 -16.78
C THR A 17 35.49 31.30 -17.97
N VAL A 18 36.18 32.44 -18.20
CA VAL A 18 35.93 33.32 -19.33
C VAL A 18 36.34 32.73 -20.70
N LYS A 19 37.11 31.64 -20.71
CA LYS A 19 37.47 30.93 -21.94
C LYS A 19 36.53 29.81 -22.30
N ILE A 20 35.68 29.39 -21.37
CA ILE A 20 34.59 28.44 -21.61
C ILE A 20 33.33 29.30 -21.83
N GLN A 21 32.85 29.36 -23.06
CA GLN A 21 31.60 30.04 -23.37
C GLN A 21 30.42 29.32 -22.72
N ASP A 22 29.35 30.05 -22.45
CA ASP A 22 28.12 29.46 -22.00
C ASP A 22 27.68 28.34 -22.97
N ASP A 23 27.17 27.22 -22.45
CA ASP A 23 26.78 26.03 -23.20
C ASP A 23 27.92 25.31 -23.98
N ALA A 24 29.19 25.70 -23.80
CA ALA A 24 30.31 25.06 -24.47
C ALA A 24 30.63 23.64 -23.98
N VAL A 25 30.26 23.31 -22.71
CA VAL A 25 30.41 21.97 -22.13
C VAL A 25 29.10 21.20 -22.31
N THR A 26 28.94 20.58 -23.44
CA THR A 26 27.82 19.68 -23.74
C THR A 26 28.05 18.29 -23.14
N LEU A 27 26.99 17.44 -23.06
CA LEU A 27 27.12 16.05 -22.63
C LEU A 27 28.21 15.27 -23.38
N ALA A 28 28.45 15.57 -24.66
CA ALA A 28 29.50 14.95 -25.47
C ALA A 28 30.93 15.34 -25.05
N LYS A 29 31.08 16.38 -24.22
CA LYS A 29 32.38 16.86 -23.69
C LYS A 29 32.66 16.36 -22.28
N MET A 30 31.71 15.78 -21.62
CA MET A 30 31.89 15.17 -20.31
C MET A 30 32.50 13.78 -20.44
N ALA A 31 33.34 13.40 -19.46
CA ALA A 31 33.84 12.04 -19.37
C ALA A 31 32.68 11.04 -19.26
N SER A 32 32.86 9.85 -19.84
CA SER A 32 31.87 8.77 -19.70
C SER A 32 31.70 8.40 -18.24
N GLY A 33 30.45 8.28 -17.83
CA GLY A 33 30.04 7.79 -16.51
C GLY A 33 29.33 6.44 -16.59
N THR A 34 28.91 5.92 -15.47
CA THR A 34 28.02 4.76 -15.40
C THR A 34 26.60 5.17 -15.71
N ASP A 35 25.90 4.37 -16.51
CA ASP A 35 24.50 4.63 -16.88
C ASP A 35 23.62 4.79 -15.63
N GLY A 36 22.79 5.83 -15.64
CA GLY A 36 21.87 6.17 -14.55
C GLY A 36 22.47 6.87 -13.34
N ASN A 37 23.79 7.09 -13.26
CA ASN A 37 24.41 7.85 -12.18
C ASN A 37 24.01 9.34 -12.25
N LEU A 38 23.87 9.95 -11.06
CA LEU A 38 23.68 11.40 -10.93
C LEU A 38 25.00 12.05 -10.53
N ILE A 39 25.25 13.26 -11.01
CA ILE A 39 26.41 14.07 -10.60
C ILE A 39 25.99 14.92 -9.39
N THR A 40 26.77 14.86 -8.34
CA THR A 40 26.68 15.68 -7.13
C THR A 40 28.05 16.24 -6.78
N TYR A 41 28.15 16.86 -5.61
CA TYR A 41 29.44 17.31 -5.05
C TYR A 41 29.68 16.55 -3.74
N ASP A 42 30.94 16.20 -3.49
CA ASP A 42 31.36 15.62 -2.21
C ASP A 42 31.59 16.69 -1.13
N SER A 43 32.06 16.27 0.03
CA SER A 43 32.34 17.17 1.17
C SER A 43 33.46 18.20 0.92
N SER A 44 34.29 17.97 -0.09
CA SER A 44 35.37 18.89 -0.54
C SER A 44 34.86 19.88 -1.60
N GLY A 45 33.69 19.67 -2.14
CA GLY A 45 33.12 20.45 -3.25
C GLY A 45 33.54 19.92 -4.61
N ASP A 46 34.14 18.74 -4.69
CA ASP A 46 34.51 18.11 -5.95
C ASP A 46 33.36 17.34 -6.57
N PRO A 47 33.22 17.31 -7.92
CA PRO A 47 32.19 16.52 -8.59
C PRO A 47 32.29 15.02 -8.23
N ALA A 48 31.19 14.44 -7.77
CA ALA A 48 31.11 13.04 -7.39
C ALA A 48 29.85 12.40 -8.01
N ALA A 49 29.82 11.08 -8.12
CA ALA A 49 28.71 10.35 -8.67
C ALA A 49 27.87 9.72 -7.54
N VAL A 50 26.55 9.92 -7.60
CA VAL A 50 25.57 9.09 -6.87
C VAL A 50 25.26 7.88 -7.74
N ALA A 51 25.55 6.70 -7.23
CA ALA A 51 25.29 5.45 -7.94
C ALA A 51 23.79 5.27 -8.21
N THR A 52 23.46 4.58 -9.29
CA THR A 52 22.10 4.23 -9.67
C THR A 52 21.44 3.40 -8.55
N GLY A 53 20.21 3.76 -8.16
CA GLY A 53 19.39 2.98 -7.25
C GLY A 53 18.78 1.74 -7.91
N SER A 54 18.14 0.92 -7.10
CA SER A 54 17.30 -0.18 -7.55
C SER A 54 15.89 0.31 -7.91
N SER A 55 15.14 -0.51 -8.66
CA SER A 55 13.74 -0.21 -8.97
C SER A 55 12.92 0.04 -7.69
N GLY A 56 12.10 1.09 -7.68
CA GLY A 56 11.27 1.49 -6.53
C GLY A 56 11.98 2.36 -5.49
N GLN A 57 13.29 2.57 -5.61
CA GLN A 57 13.98 3.51 -4.73
C GLN A 57 13.77 4.96 -5.18
N VAL A 58 13.75 5.86 -4.22
CA VAL A 58 13.68 7.32 -4.44
C VAL A 58 14.97 7.99 -4.01
N LEU A 59 15.36 9.06 -4.71
CA LEU A 59 16.47 9.88 -4.31
C LEU A 59 16.15 10.65 -3.03
N THR A 60 16.87 10.37 -1.97
CA THR A 60 16.59 10.91 -0.64
C THR A 60 17.75 11.79 -0.18
N SER A 61 17.42 12.93 0.42
CA SER A 61 18.42 13.79 1.07
C SER A 61 18.96 13.11 2.32
N ALA A 62 20.26 13.02 2.44
CA ALA A 62 20.95 12.53 3.64
C ALA A 62 21.27 13.65 4.65
N GLY A 63 20.72 14.86 4.45
CA GLY A 63 20.96 16.03 5.28
C GLY A 63 22.05 16.96 4.75
N ALA A 64 22.26 18.07 5.46
CA ALA A 64 23.27 19.05 5.09
C ALA A 64 24.69 18.46 5.13
N GLY A 65 25.47 18.65 4.08
CA GLY A 65 26.86 18.19 3.97
C GLY A 65 27.00 16.70 3.63
N ALA A 66 25.92 15.99 3.35
CA ALA A 66 25.96 14.59 2.89
C ALA A 66 25.41 14.47 1.46
N ALA A 67 26.03 13.60 0.65
CA ALA A 67 25.53 13.31 -0.68
C ALA A 67 24.13 12.65 -0.60
N PRO A 68 23.20 12.95 -1.51
CA PRO A 68 21.94 12.25 -1.58
C PRO A 68 22.17 10.78 -1.91
N THR A 69 21.25 9.92 -1.48
CA THR A 69 21.30 8.48 -1.72
C THR A 69 19.96 7.98 -2.22
N PHE A 70 19.95 6.86 -2.95
CA PHE A 70 18.72 6.16 -3.24
C PHE A 70 18.34 5.28 -2.04
N ALA A 71 17.16 5.49 -1.51
CA ALA A 71 16.60 4.73 -0.40
C ALA A 71 15.22 4.18 -0.77
N ALA A 72 14.78 3.16 -0.04
CA ALA A 72 13.41 2.69 -0.17
C ALA A 72 12.45 3.87 0.07
N GLY A 73 11.55 4.10 -0.86
CA GLY A 73 10.49 5.08 -0.67
C GLY A 73 9.60 4.62 0.48
N VAL A 74 9.32 5.50 1.45
CA VAL A 74 8.26 5.29 2.47
C VAL A 74 6.87 5.50 1.84
N ALA A 75 6.76 5.25 0.55
CA ALA A 75 5.55 5.50 -0.19
C ALA A 75 4.57 4.34 -0.01
N LEU A 76 3.30 4.68 0.02
CA LEU A 76 2.22 3.73 -0.21
C LEU A 76 2.41 3.14 -1.61
N GLU A 77 2.66 1.84 -1.69
CA GLU A 77 2.85 1.13 -2.95
C GLU A 77 1.52 0.52 -3.40
N PHE A 78 1.13 0.80 -4.63
CA PHE A 78 -0.01 0.12 -5.24
C PHE A 78 0.37 -1.34 -5.55
N VAL A 79 -0.44 -2.28 -5.05
CA VAL A 79 -0.23 -3.72 -5.27
C VAL A 79 -1.12 -4.23 -6.40
N SER A 80 -2.43 -4.02 -6.30
CA SER A 80 -3.39 -4.51 -7.28
C SER A 80 -4.74 -3.81 -7.18
N THR A 81 -5.51 -3.88 -8.25
CA THR A 81 -6.94 -3.62 -8.26
C THR A 81 -7.64 -4.69 -9.10
N ALA A 82 -8.85 -5.03 -8.74
CA ALA A 82 -9.71 -5.94 -9.47
C ALA A 82 -11.17 -5.50 -9.35
N SER A 83 -11.91 -5.62 -10.45
CA SER A 83 -13.35 -5.42 -10.40
C SER A 83 -14.01 -6.58 -9.67
N ILE A 84 -14.95 -6.24 -8.79
CA ILE A 84 -15.69 -7.24 -8.01
C ILE A 84 -16.60 -8.02 -8.95
N SER A 85 -16.42 -9.33 -8.98
CA SER A 85 -17.26 -10.25 -9.76
C SER A 85 -18.36 -10.88 -8.89
N ALA A 86 -19.34 -11.49 -9.54
CA ALA A 86 -20.37 -12.27 -8.85
C ALA A 86 -19.75 -13.54 -8.24
N ALA A 87 -19.30 -13.44 -7.01
CA ALA A 87 -18.65 -14.50 -6.25
C ALA A 87 -19.15 -14.50 -4.80
N THR A 88 -19.13 -15.66 -4.14
CA THR A 88 -19.50 -15.77 -2.71
C THR A 88 -18.43 -15.22 -1.79
N THR A 89 -17.20 -15.15 -2.26
CA THR A 89 -16.04 -14.61 -1.50
C THR A 89 -15.15 -13.76 -2.39
N LEU A 90 -14.53 -12.76 -1.80
CA LEU A 90 -13.43 -11.99 -2.40
C LEU A 90 -12.17 -12.25 -1.58
N ALA A 91 -11.13 -12.78 -2.19
CA ALA A 91 -9.90 -13.15 -1.52
C ALA A 91 -8.71 -12.32 -2.00
N ILE A 92 -7.84 -11.97 -1.06
CA ILE A 92 -6.52 -11.39 -1.31
C ILE A 92 -5.52 -12.35 -0.69
N THR A 93 -4.64 -12.88 -1.50
CA THR A 93 -3.63 -13.88 -1.11
C THR A 93 -2.22 -13.34 -1.28
N SER A 94 -1.25 -14.06 -0.73
CA SER A 94 0.18 -13.71 -0.88
C SER A 94 0.55 -12.38 -0.20
N LEU A 95 -0.02 -12.13 0.97
CA LEU A 95 0.42 -11.04 1.83
C LEU A 95 1.85 -11.32 2.32
N ALA A 96 2.77 -10.41 2.03
CA ALA A 96 4.18 -10.58 2.39
C ALA A 96 4.48 -9.97 3.77
N ALA A 97 5.40 -10.57 4.51
CA ALA A 97 5.94 -10.01 5.74
C ALA A 97 6.66 -8.66 5.51
N GLY A 98 6.71 -7.82 6.53
CA GLY A 98 7.42 -6.53 6.49
C GLY A 98 6.61 -5.37 5.91
N TYR A 99 5.32 -5.59 5.65
CA TYR A 99 4.40 -4.57 5.16
C TYR A 99 3.15 -4.48 6.03
N ASP A 100 2.54 -3.29 6.05
CA ASP A 100 1.13 -3.12 6.37
C ASP A 100 0.36 -2.99 5.05
N TYR A 101 -0.86 -3.52 5.01
CA TYR A 101 -1.71 -3.46 3.82
C TYR A 101 -2.92 -2.59 4.06
N ILE A 102 -3.30 -1.81 3.05
CA ILE A 102 -4.54 -1.06 3.01
C ILE A 102 -5.37 -1.64 1.87
N ILE A 103 -6.56 -2.11 2.21
CA ILE A 103 -7.51 -2.72 1.30
C ILE A 103 -8.72 -1.82 1.23
N THR A 104 -9.11 -1.41 0.03
CA THR A 104 -10.35 -0.67 -0.19
C THR A 104 -11.33 -1.52 -0.98
N LEU A 105 -12.56 -1.59 -0.51
CA LEU A 105 -13.71 -2.12 -1.25
C LEU A 105 -14.62 -0.95 -1.57
N GLU A 106 -14.92 -0.73 -2.84
CA GLU A 106 -15.68 0.42 -3.29
C GLU A 106 -16.88 0.00 -4.13
N ALA A 107 -18.01 0.66 -3.94
CA ALA A 107 -19.23 0.51 -4.71
C ALA A 107 -19.78 -0.94 -4.76
N PHE A 108 -19.60 -1.73 -3.71
CA PHE A 108 -20.01 -3.12 -3.63
C PHE A 108 -21.34 -3.29 -2.87
N ALA A 109 -22.03 -4.41 -3.10
CA ALA A 109 -23.25 -4.79 -2.40
C ALA A 109 -23.47 -6.30 -2.47
N PRO A 110 -24.29 -6.90 -1.56
CA PRO A 110 -24.76 -8.28 -1.70
C PRO A 110 -25.82 -8.41 -2.79
N THR A 111 -26.07 -9.64 -3.24
CA THR A 111 -27.23 -9.95 -4.10
C THR A 111 -28.51 -10.12 -3.33
N ASP A 112 -28.43 -10.48 -2.06
CA ASP A 112 -29.57 -10.65 -1.16
C ASP A 112 -29.60 -9.55 -0.10
N ASP A 113 -30.77 -9.23 0.43
CA ASP A 113 -30.92 -8.29 1.54
C ASP A 113 -30.52 -8.93 2.86
N ASN A 114 -30.28 -8.08 3.84
CA ASN A 114 -30.05 -8.46 5.24
C ASN A 114 -28.74 -9.25 5.44
N GLU A 115 -27.70 -8.86 4.72
CA GLU A 115 -26.39 -9.47 4.81
C GLU A 115 -25.44 -8.62 5.65
N ILE A 116 -24.60 -9.27 6.45
CA ILE A 116 -23.51 -8.66 7.23
C ILE A 116 -22.19 -8.94 6.51
N LEU A 117 -21.34 -7.93 6.36
CA LEU A 117 -20.01 -8.11 5.78
C LEU A 117 -19.07 -8.70 6.82
N TRP A 118 -18.51 -9.84 6.52
CA TRP A 118 -17.52 -10.56 7.31
C TRP A 118 -16.15 -10.56 6.66
N MET A 119 -15.11 -10.68 7.48
CA MET A 119 -13.75 -10.95 7.06
C MET A 119 -13.19 -12.14 7.82
N ARG A 120 -12.41 -12.98 7.14
CA ARG A 120 -11.65 -14.09 7.73
C ARG A 120 -10.21 -14.07 7.21
N TRP A 121 -9.31 -14.65 7.95
CA TRP A 121 -7.90 -14.75 7.65
C TRP A 121 -7.47 -16.19 7.37
N SER A 122 -6.34 -16.32 6.68
CA SER A 122 -5.71 -17.59 6.35
C SER A 122 -4.22 -17.52 6.67
N ASP A 123 -3.65 -18.65 7.07
CA ASP A 123 -2.23 -18.88 7.33
C ASP A 123 -1.63 -19.94 6.38
N ASP A 124 -2.40 -20.40 5.38
CA ASP A 124 -2.02 -21.45 4.43
C ASP A 124 -2.12 -21.03 2.95
N GLY A 125 -1.92 -19.73 2.68
CA GLY A 125 -1.95 -19.16 1.35
C GLY A 125 -3.34 -18.97 0.76
N GLY A 126 -4.39 -19.01 1.60
CA GLY A 126 -5.78 -18.91 1.16
C GLY A 126 -6.39 -20.25 0.75
N SER A 127 -5.77 -21.36 1.11
CA SER A 127 -6.31 -22.71 0.88
C SER A 127 -7.48 -23.01 1.82
N SER A 128 -7.39 -22.52 3.07
CA SER A 128 -8.48 -22.49 4.04
C SER A 128 -8.53 -21.13 4.75
N TYR A 129 -9.65 -20.83 5.37
CA TYR A 129 -9.82 -19.60 6.15
C TYR A 129 -10.36 -19.95 7.52
N GLU A 130 -9.73 -19.40 8.55
CA GLU A 130 -10.06 -19.66 9.93
C GLU A 130 -11.52 -19.31 10.21
N SER A 131 -12.23 -20.25 10.84
CA SER A 131 -13.69 -20.13 11.12
C SER A 131 -14.08 -20.85 12.41
N GLY A 132 -13.12 -21.10 13.27
CA GLY A 132 -13.36 -21.65 14.59
C GLY A 132 -14.08 -20.65 15.50
N ALA A 133 -14.88 -21.12 16.42
CA ALA A 133 -15.76 -20.31 17.26
C ALA A 133 -15.02 -19.32 18.20
N SER A 134 -13.69 -19.29 18.19
CA SER A 134 -12.88 -18.40 19.01
C SER A 134 -11.58 -17.98 18.28
N ASP A 135 -11.65 -17.81 16.97
CA ASP A 135 -10.47 -17.44 16.21
C ASP A 135 -10.22 -15.93 16.25
N TYR A 136 -11.26 -15.13 16.41
CA TYR A 136 -11.16 -13.68 16.36
C TYR A 136 -11.74 -13.01 17.61
N ALA A 137 -11.13 -11.88 17.98
CA ALA A 137 -11.77 -10.88 18.82
C ALA A 137 -11.87 -9.58 18.04
N TRP A 138 -13.03 -8.97 18.04
CA TRP A 138 -13.27 -7.71 17.35
C TRP A 138 -14.13 -6.75 18.18
N GLY A 139 -14.06 -5.48 17.83
CA GLY A 139 -14.91 -4.48 18.41
C GLY A 139 -14.94 -3.21 17.57
N GLY A 140 -16.06 -2.51 17.63
CA GLY A 140 -16.24 -1.28 16.87
C GLY A 140 -17.43 -0.48 17.31
N THR A 141 -17.56 0.70 16.71
CA THR A 141 -18.72 1.57 16.83
C THR A 141 -19.47 1.53 15.51
N PHE A 142 -20.72 1.11 15.57
CA PHE A 142 -21.63 0.96 14.44
C PHE A 142 -22.85 1.83 14.71
N LEU A 143 -23.15 2.79 13.84
CA LEU A 143 -24.23 3.78 14.06
C LEU A 143 -24.20 4.44 15.45
N GLY A 144 -23.01 4.70 15.97
CA GLY A 144 -22.85 5.28 17.31
C GLY A 144 -23.05 4.28 18.47
N THR A 145 -23.30 3.00 18.19
CA THR A 145 -23.43 1.93 19.19
C THR A 145 -22.15 1.09 19.22
N ASN A 146 -21.57 0.89 20.40
CA ASN A 146 -20.43 0.01 20.56
C ASN A 146 -20.86 -1.45 20.55
N GLN A 147 -20.21 -2.25 19.76
CA GLN A 147 -20.34 -3.71 19.73
C GLN A 147 -18.96 -4.33 19.88
N VAL A 148 -18.89 -5.43 20.61
CA VAL A 148 -17.65 -6.19 20.81
C VAL A 148 -17.98 -7.68 20.87
N ASP A 149 -17.11 -8.48 20.31
CA ASP A 149 -17.08 -9.92 20.55
C ASP A 149 -15.63 -10.31 20.93
N ALA A 150 -15.51 -11.05 22.02
CA ALA A 150 -14.22 -11.49 22.56
C ALA A 150 -13.80 -12.85 22.02
N ALA A 151 -14.69 -13.57 21.31
CA ALA A 151 -14.42 -14.88 20.73
C ALA A 151 -15.46 -15.19 19.64
N ASP A 152 -15.09 -15.00 18.38
CA ASP A 152 -15.97 -15.16 17.22
C ASP A 152 -15.28 -16.01 16.14
N SER A 153 -16.04 -16.52 15.18
CA SER A 153 -15.59 -17.27 14.01
C SER A 153 -15.28 -16.38 12.81
N GLU A 154 -15.56 -15.08 12.91
CA GLU A 154 -15.30 -14.07 11.89
C GLU A 154 -15.14 -12.68 12.49
N ILE A 155 -14.59 -11.76 11.71
CA ILE A 155 -14.58 -10.34 12.01
C ILE A 155 -15.79 -9.70 11.32
N GLN A 156 -16.73 -9.17 12.11
CA GLN A 156 -17.92 -8.52 11.59
C GLN A 156 -17.67 -7.05 11.27
N LEU A 157 -17.35 -6.75 10.01
CA LEU A 157 -16.96 -5.40 9.57
C LEU A 157 -18.11 -4.38 9.65
N SER A 158 -19.36 -4.81 9.52
CA SER A 158 -20.55 -3.97 9.66
C SER A 158 -21.28 -4.18 11.00
N GLY A 159 -20.71 -4.94 11.93
CA GLY A 159 -21.38 -5.34 13.17
C GLY A 159 -22.63 -6.15 12.85
N VAL A 160 -23.70 -5.94 13.61
CA VAL A 160 -25.00 -6.58 13.36
C VAL A 160 -25.88 -5.82 12.37
N SER A 161 -25.39 -4.75 11.78
CA SER A 161 -26.15 -3.92 10.85
C SER A 161 -26.05 -4.46 9.44
N ALA A 162 -27.20 -4.70 8.82
CA ALA A 162 -27.29 -5.38 7.54
C ALA A 162 -27.23 -4.43 6.35
N PHE A 163 -26.65 -4.93 5.27
CA PHE A 163 -26.64 -4.30 3.96
C PHE A 163 -27.94 -4.54 3.22
N GLY A 164 -28.40 -3.50 2.52
CA GLY A 164 -29.45 -3.64 1.51
C GLY A 164 -28.87 -3.96 0.13
N ASN A 165 -29.71 -4.63 -0.68
CA ASN A 165 -29.32 -5.01 -2.05
C ASN A 165 -29.94 -4.14 -3.13
N ASP A 166 -30.60 -3.03 -2.80
CA ASP A 166 -31.27 -2.16 -3.75
C ASP A 166 -30.35 -1.63 -4.86
N SER A 167 -30.96 -1.31 -6.00
CA SER A 167 -30.23 -0.68 -7.10
C SER A 167 -29.75 0.72 -6.70
N GLY A 168 -28.44 0.94 -6.79
CA GLY A 168 -27.81 2.20 -6.42
C GLY A 168 -27.31 2.25 -4.98
N ASN A 169 -27.41 1.16 -4.21
CA ASN A 169 -26.73 1.06 -2.93
C ASN A 169 -25.22 1.04 -3.14
N PHE A 170 -24.52 1.95 -2.45
CA PHE A 170 -23.08 2.06 -2.46
C PHE A 170 -22.53 1.78 -1.08
N SER A 171 -21.46 1.03 -1.06
CA SER A 171 -20.73 0.75 0.17
C SER A 171 -19.26 1.01 -0.09
N THR A 172 -18.56 1.51 0.90
CA THR A 172 -17.11 1.68 0.84
C THR A 172 -16.51 1.30 2.18
N PHE A 173 -15.47 0.48 2.13
CA PHE A 173 -14.67 0.11 3.30
C PHE A 173 -13.20 0.31 3.00
N GLU A 174 -12.50 0.86 3.98
CA GLU A 174 -11.04 0.87 4.04
C GLU A 174 -10.62 0.04 5.25
N ILE A 175 -9.82 -0.97 4.99
CA ILE A 175 -9.31 -1.91 5.98
C ILE A 175 -7.78 -1.84 5.98
N THR A 176 -7.18 -1.59 7.13
CA THR A 176 -5.73 -1.67 7.31
C THR A 176 -5.39 -2.94 8.06
N LEU A 177 -4.57 -3.80 7.46
CA LEU A 177 -3.95 -4.95 8.10
C LEU A 177 -2.55 -4.53 8.56
N TYR A 178 -2.31 -4.66 9.85
CA TYR A 178 -1.01 -4.39 10.44
C TYR A 178 -0.26 -5.69 10.64
N ASN A 179 0.98 -5.72 10.15
CA ASN A 179 1.90 -6.82 10.37
C ASN A 179 1.41 -8.22 9.91
N PRO A 180 0.74 -8.36 8.76
CA PRO A 180 0.40 -9.68 8.28
C PRO A 180 1.67 -10.48 7.94
N ASN A 181 1.56 -11.81 7.98
CA ASN A 181 2.62 -12.75 7.64
C ASN A 181 3.94 -12.51 8.41
N ALA A 182 3.86 -12.07 9.67
CA ALA A 182 5.01 -11.83 10.53
C ALA A 182 5.12 -12.92 11.60
N THR A 183 6.23 -13.65 11.56
CA THR A 183 6.51 -14.73 12.50
C THR A 183 6.59 -14.21 13.95
N GLY A 184 5.80 -14.78 14.83
CA GLY A 184 5.85 -14.51 16.26
C GLY A 184 5.18 -13.21 16.71
N GLU A 185 4.45 -12.55 15.83
CA GLU A 185 3.68 -11.34 16.15
C GLU A 185 2.23 -11.50 15.69
N ASN A 186 1.30 -10.90 16.43
CA ASN A 186 -0.10 -10.95 16.07
C ASN A 186 -0.41 -9.98 14.92
N THR A 187 -1.14 -10.44 13.92
CA THR A 187 -1.79 -9.57 12.95
C THR A 187 -2.95 -8.85 13.64
N THR A 188 -3.04 -7.56 13.40
CA THR A 188 -4.18 -6.76 13.84
C THR A 188 -4.79 -6.03 12.65
N THR A 189 -6.06 -5.69 12.74
CA THR A 189 -6.74 -4.90 11.71
C THR A 189 -7.49 -3.74 12.31
N GLN A 190 -7.65 -2.73 11.50
CA GLN A 190 -8.52 -1.59 11.76
C GLN A 190 -9.30 -1.29 10.49
N TRP A 191 -10.55 -0.87 10.61
CA TRP A 191 -11.36 -0.50 9.46
C TRP A 191 -12.23 0.71 9.72
N THR A 192 -12.59 1.35 8.62
CA THR A 192 -13.69 2.31 8.54
C THR A 192 -14.54 1.97 7.33
N GLY A 193 -15.82 2.19 7.43
CA GLY A 193 -16.71 1.94 6.31
C GLY A 193 -18.06 2.61 6.44
N PHE A 194 -18.77 2.68 5.34
CA PHE A 194 -20.17 3.07 5.29
C PHE A 194 -20.90 2.25 4.21
N TRP A 195 -22.18 2.05 4.43
CA TRP A 195 -23.06 1.32 3.53
C TRP A 195 -24.49 1.84 3.62
N MET A 196 -25.32 1.40 2.72
CA MET A 196 -26.74 1.66 2.76
C MET A 196 -27.46 0.46 3.38
N SER A 197 -28.32 0.73 4.35
CA SER A 197 -29.08 -0.29 5.07
C SER A 197 -30.22 -0.86 4.23
N GLU A 198 -30.73 -2.02 4.66
CA GLU A 198 -31.91 -2.70 4.09
C GLU A 198 -33.23 -1.95 4.31
N ALA A 199 -33.26 -0.89 5.11
CA ALA A 199 -34.51 -0.23 5.47
C ALA A 199 -35.33 0.22 4.24
N ALA A 200 -36.66 0.17 4.31
CA ALA A 200 -37.57 0.65 3.27
C ALA A 200 -37.31 2.13 2.86
N THR A 201 -36.62 2.87 3.71
CA THR A 201 -35.99 4.16 3.41
C THR A 201 -34.53 3.96 3.76
N PRO A 202 -33.67 3.66 2.79
CA PRO A 202 -32.27 3.37 3.06
C PRO A 202 -31.58 4.49 3.82
N LEU A 203 -30.88 4.13 4.88
CA LEU A 203 -30.04 5.04 5.66
C LEU A 203 -28.58 4.74 5.38
N ILE A 204 -27.75 5.77 5.41
CA ILE A 204 -26.31 5.59 5.40
C ILE A 204 -25.88 5.16 6.80
N GLU A 205 -25.31 3.98 6.88
CA GLU A 205 -24.72 3.43 8.08
C GLU A 205 -23.20 3.52 8.02
N ASN A 206 -22.53 3.51 9.18
CA ASN A 206 -21.10 3.59 9.26
C ASN A 206 -20.52 2.69 10.35
N ALA A 207 -19.29 2.26 10.13
CA ALA A 207 -18.49 1.50 11.08
C ALA A 207 -17.09 2.07 11.24
N ILE A 208 -16.56 1.98 12.47
CA ILE A 208 -15.15 2.08 12.79
C ILE A 208 -14.85 0.97 13.76
N GLY A 209 -13.88 0.12 13.45
CA GLY A 209 -13.58 -1.01 14.31
C GLY A 209 -12.13 -1.48 14.21
N GLY A 210 -11.82 -2.47 15.03
CA GLY A 210 -10.55 -3.18 15.05
C GLY A 210 -10.73 -4.61 15.50
N ALA A 211 -9.81 -5.47 15.09
CA ALA A 211 -9.79 -6.88 15.45
C ALA A 211 -8.38 -7.43 15.52
N TYR A 212 -8.24 -8.59 16.14
CA TYR A 212 -7.02 -9.37 16.13
C TYR A 212 -7.34 -10.88 16.16
N PHE A 213 -6.34 -11.69 15.79
CA PHE A 213 -6.42 -13.12 15.77
C PHE A 213 -6.12 -13.70 17.16
N LEU A 214 -6.98 -14.59 17.66
CA LEU A 214 -6.87 -15.16 19.00
C LEU A 214 -6.03 -16.46 19.05
N GLN A 215 -5.90 -17.15 17.93
CA GLN A 215 -5.24 -18.45 17.85
C GLN A 215 -3.70 -18.38 17.92
N GLY A 216 -3.15 -17.24 18.26
CA GLY A 216 -1.73 -17.10 18.51
C GLY A 216 -1.02 -16.18 17.52
N THR A 217 0.24 -16.51 17.27
CA THR A 217 1.15 -15.72 16.43
C THR A 217 1.28 -16.31 15.02
N ASP A 218 0.21 -16.90 14.49
CA ASP A 218 0.20 -17.50 13.18
C ASP A 218 0.30 -16.44 12.09
N GLU A 219 1.02 -16.77 11.04
CA GLU A 219 1.29 -15.87 9.93
C GLU A 219 0.04 -15.70 9.07
N VAL A 220 -0.62 -14.55 9.13
CA VAL A 220 -1.77 -14.25 8.27
C VAL A 220 -1.27 -13.86 6.88
N ASP A 221 -1.37 -14.76 5.93
CA ASP A 221 -0.88 -14.57 4.56
C ASP A 221 -1.96 -14.34 3.51
N ALA A 222 -3.24 -14.52 3.89
CA ALA A 222 -4.37 -14.17 3.07
C ALA A 222 -5.59 -13.70 3.90
N VAL A 223 -6.48 -12.96 3.23
CA VAL A 223 -7.77 -12.54 3.79
C VAL A 223 -8.88 -12.77 2.79
N GLN A 224 -10.08 -13.07 3.27
CA GLN A 224 -11.29 -13.10 2.46
C GLN A 224 -12.41 -12.26 3.06
N PHE A 225 -13.24 -11.72 2.18
CA PHE A 225 -14.49 -11.05 2.51
C PHE A 225 -15.65 -11.92 2.03
N LEU A 226 -16.72 -12.01 2.85
CA LEU A 226 -17.89 -12.82 2.57
C LEU A 226 -19.13 -12.23 3.24
N TRP A 227 -20.30 -12.73 2.86
CA TRP A 227 -21.56 -12.33 3.43
C TRP A 227 -22.07 -13.39 4.43
N SER A 228 -22.75 -12.95 5.48
CA SER A 228 -23.22 -13.80 6.60
C SER A 228 -24.17 -14.91 6.18
N GLY A 229 -25.07 -14.63 5.23
CA GLY A 229 -26.03 -15.59 4.69
C GLY A 229 -25.52 -16.42 3.52
N GLY A 230 -24.26 -16.21 3.09
CA GLY A 230 -23.70 -16.90 1.93
C GLY A 230 -24.13 -16.31 0.60
N SER A 231 -24.65 -15.09 0.58
CA SER A 231 -24.96 -14.32 -0.61
C SER A 231 -23.73 -14.13 -1.49
N THR A 232 -23.93 -13.80 -2.76
CA THR A 232 -22.85 -13.40 -3.65
C THR A 232 -22.66 -11.89 -3.64
N PHE A 233 -21.43 -11.43 -3.92
CA PHE A 233 -21.22 -10.04 -4.26
C PHE A 233 -21.87 -9.72 -5.61
N LYS A 234 -22.47 -8.55 -5.75
CA LYS A 234 -22.88 -8.06 -7.07
C LYS A 234 -21.65 -7.81 -7.93
N ALA A 235 -21.75 -8.06 -9.24
CA ALA A 235 -20.68 -7.74 -10.20
C ALA A 235 -20.61 -6.23 -10.43
N GLN A 236 -20.16 -5.49 -9.43
CA GLN A 236 -20.02 -4.02 -9.41
C GLN A 236 -18.95 -3.60 -8.42
N GLY A 237 -18.34 -2.44 -8.65
CA GLY A 237 -17.30 -1.90 -7.80
C GLY A 237 -15.95 -2.58 -7.95
N ASP A 238 -15.01 -2.15 -7.14
CA ASP A 238 -13.63 -2.57 -7.21
C ASP A 238 -13.07 -2.87 -5.81
N ILE A 239 -12.10 -3.79 -5.77
CA ILE A 239 -11.24 -4.03 -4.63
C ILE A 239 -9.82 -3.61 -5.00
N SER A 240 -9.21 -2.74 -4.20
CA SER A 240 -7.85 -2.27 -4.42
C SER A 240 -6.98 -2.56 -3.21
N VAL A 241 -5.72 -2.88 -3.45
CA VAL A 241 -4.74 -3.24 -2.43
C VAL A 241 -3.52 -2.35 -2.56
N TRP A 242 -3.14 -1.77 -1.45
CA TRP A 242 -1.96 -0.96 -1.27
C TRP A 242 -1.15 -1.53 -0.12
N ARG A 243 0.17 -1.27 -0.12
CA ARG A 243 1.01 -1.65 1.02
C ARG A 243 2.02 -0.55 1.34
N ARG A 244 2.46 -0.51 2.58
CA ARG A 244 3.56 0.34 3.03
C ARG A 244 4.59 -0.49 3.77
N ILE A 245 5.87 -0.16 3.59
CA ILE A 245 6.96 -0.80 4.32
C ILE A 245 6.85 -0.41 5.80
N ARG A 246 6.98 -1.38 6.68
CA ARG A 246 7.14 -1.15 8.12
C ARG A 246 8.58 -0.75 8.40
N SER A 247 8.75 0.35 9.14
CA SER A 247 10.05 0.89 9.57
C SER A 247 10.48 0.32 10.91
#